data_a025e8a1d1645a9ee6d14754be826785
#
_entry.id   a025e8a1d1645a9ee6d14754be826785
#
_cell.length_a   1.000
_cell.length_b   1.000
_cell.length_c   1.000
_cell.angle_alpha   90.00
_cell.angle_beta   90.00
_cell.angle_gamma   90.00
#
_symmetry.space_group_name_H-M   'P 1'
#
loop_
_entity.id
_entity.type
_entity.pdbx_description
1 polymer ?
#
loop_
_entity_poly.entity_id
_entity_poly.type
_entity_poly.pdbx_seq_one_letter_code
_entity_poly.pdbx_strand_id
1 'polypeptide(L)'
;MIKNMLSVLIPNWNCAFVTKTIQDLFEKAVGEIEIIVTVGDKWPETLVEDKRVTYIHAGSVKGMRFGINAAAALAKGKYIMKTDDHCLFAPGFDKVLIDNHLEDNWVSVPRRYSLDAENWQINQTRPFRDYHYLSFPAPDKPQEGLRGMEWPEMTRKRSNPKYDVDDLMSFQGSCWFMTKNHFDNFLHGLDEAQYGTFAQEPQEIGLKTWLGNGRLIINKKTWYAHLHKDKRYMSPQSREYKKELHDGHVFTTNYWMNNKWPERKHDLAWLIEKFWPLPGWPDNWRQKHG
;
A
#
# COMPACT_ATOMS: atom_id res chain seq x y z
N MET A 1 -7.49 11.92 -18.37
CA MET A 1 -7.77 10.63 -17.70
C MET A 1 -8.97 9.95 -18.32
N ILE A 2 -8.89 8.66 -18.58
CA ILE A 2 -9.98 7.84 -19.14
C ILE A 2 -10.93 7.44 -18.01
N LYS A 3 -12.20 7.76 -18.12
CA LYS A 3 -13.22 7.75 -17.04
C LYS A 3 -13.46 6.33 -16.61
N ASN A 4 -13.40 5.41 -16.52
CA ASN A 4 -13.68 4.06 -15.97
C ASN A 4 -12.49 3.10 -16.14
N MET A 5 -11.34 3.64 -16.49
CA MET A 5 -10.14 2.87 -16.68
C MET A 5 -9.33 2.82 -15.38
N LEU A 6 -8.78 1.65 -15.09
CA LEU A 6 -7.86 1.41 -14.01
C LEU A 6 -6.43 1.27 -14.55
N SER A 7 -5.50 2.09 -14.07
CA SER A 7 -4.07 1.91 -14.31
C SER A 7 -3.43 1.16 -13.14
N VAL A 8 -2.90 -0.02 -13.39
CA VAL A 8 -2.22 -0.84 -12.39
C VAL A 8 -0.73 -0.54 -12.41
N LEU A 9 -0.19 -0.13 -11.26
CA LEU A 9 1.20 0.25 -11.06
C LEU A 9 1.95 -0.89 -10.37
N ILE A 10 2.95 -1.46 -11.03
CA ILE A 10 3.73 -2.59 -10.49
C ILE A 10 5.20 -2.19 -10.37
N PRO A 11 5.67 -1.77 -9.18
CA PRO A 11 7.09 -1.63 -8.94
C PRO A 11 7.73 -3.03 -8.88
N ASN A 12 8.57 -3.34 -9.87
CA ASN A 12 9.31 -4.61 -9.94
C ASN A 12 10.79 -4.36 -9.76
N TRP A 13 11.38 -5.00 -8.78
CA TRP A 13 12.80 -4.81 -8.46
C TRP A 13 13.66 -6.06 -8.66
N ASN A 14 13.18 -7.15 -8.98
CA ASN A 14 13.84 -8.43 -9.19
C ASN A 14 12.93 -9.59 -8.74
N CYS A 15 11.70 -9.63 -9.22
CA CYS A 15 10.77 -10.68 -8.85
C CYS A 15 10.42 -11.57 -10.05
N ALA A 16 10.58 -12.87 -9.86
CA ALA A 16 10.25 -13.87 -10.87
C ALA A 16 8.73 -14.02 -11.14
N PHE A 17 7.88 -13.37 -10.31
CA PHE A 17 6.43 -13.58 -10.38
C PHE A 17 5.66 -12.48 -11.12
N VAL A 18 6.33 -11.43 -11.58
CA VAL A 18 5.66 -10.28 -12.22
C VAL A 18 4.83 -10.70 -13.44
N THR A 19 5.35 -11.61 -14.26
CA THR A 19 4.63 -12.14 -15.42
C THR A 19 3.34 -12.85 -15.03
N LYS A 20 3.37 -13.70 -14.00
CA LYS A 20 2.18 -14.37 -13.47
C LYS A 20 1.17 -13.36 -12.89
N THR A 21 1.64 -12.34 -12.19
CA THR A 21 0.79 -11.27 -11.65
C THR A 21 0.10 -10.49 -12.77
N ILE A 22 0.81 -10.14 -13.84
CA ILE A 22 0.22 -9.46 -15.01
C ILE A 22 -0.83 -10.32 -15.70
N GLN A 23 -0.54 -11.61 -15.91
CA GLN A 23 -1.48 -12.55 -16.53
C GLN A 23 -2.76 -12.70 -15.68
N ASP A 24 -2.62 -12.83 -14.35
CA ASP A 24 -3.74 -12.92 -13.44
C ASP A 24 -4.60 -11.64 -13.44
N LEU A 25 -3.98 -10.47 -13.45
CA LEU A 25 -4.70 -9.20 -13.56
C LEU A 25 -5.55 -9.13 -14.81
N PHE A 26 -5.02 -9.54 -15.98
CA PHE A 26 -5.79 -9.56 -17.23
C PHE A 26 -6.89 -10.61 -17.23
N GLU A 27 -6.67 -11.77 -16.63
CA GLU A 27 -7.66 -12.84 -16.53
C GLU A 27 -8.83 -12.45 -15.62
N LYS A 28 -8.55 -11.73 -14.54
CA LYS A 28 -9.53 -11.41 -13.48
C LYS A 28 -10.24 -10.08 -13.64
N ALA A 29 -9.63 -9.13 -14.36
CA ALA A 29 -10.28 -7.85 -14.64
C ALA A 29 -11.47 -8.01 -15.60
N VAL A 30 -12.53 -7.25 -15.36
CA VAL A 30 -13.74 -7.20 -16.23
C VAL A 30 -13.93 -5.85 -16.90
N GLY A 31 -13.27 -4.81 -16.43
CA GLY A 31 -13.24 -3.48 -17.00
C GLY A 31 -12.00 -3.21 -17.85
N GLU A 32 -11.84 -1.97 -18.27
CA GLU A 32 -10.66 -1.52 -19.01
C GLU A 32 -9.50 -1.29 -18.05
N ILE A 33 -8.39 -2.01 -18.24
CA ILE A 33 -7.17 -1.84 -17.47
C ILE A 33 -5.95 -1.64 -18.35
N GLU A 34 -4.98 -0.85 -17.90
CA GLU A 34 -3.59 -0.86 -18.36
C GLU A 34 -2.66 -1.23 -17.20
N ILE A 35 -1.50 -1.76 -17.52
CA ILE A 35 -0.49 -2.15 -16.51
C ILE A 35 0.81 -1.43 -16.82
N ILE A 36 1.38 -0.76 -15.82
CA ILE A 36 2.64 -0.03 -15.94
C ILE A 36 3.61 -0.64 -14.94
N VAL A 37 4.64 -1.30 -15.49
CA VAL A 37 5.67 -1.99 -14.70
C VAL A 37 6.94 -1.15 -14.68
N THR A 38 7.40 -0.76 -13.51
CA THR A 38 8.72 -0.15 -13.38
C THR A 38 9.74 -1.22 -13.02
N VAL A 39 10.74 -1.40 -13.89
CA VAL A 39 11.76 -2.43 -13.77
C VAL A 39 13.02 -1.81 -13.17
N GLY A 40 13.52 -2.40 -12.07
CA GLY A 40 14.77 -2.02 -11.44
C GLY A 40 16.00 -2.65 -12.10
N ASP A 41 16.79 -3.36 -11.31
CA ASP A 41 18.09 -3.91 -11.76
C ASP A 41 17.98 -5.00 -12.82
N LYS A 42 16.93 -5.82 -12.74
CA LYS A 42 16.82 -7.01 -13.58
C LYS A 42 15.45 -7.06 -14.27
N TRP A 43 15.50 -7.20 -15.59
CA TRP A 43 14.30 -7.43 -16.39
C TRP A 43 13.70 -8.83 -16.07
N PRO A 44 12.37 -8.96 -16.13
CA PRO A 44 11.72 -10.27 -16.09
C PRO A 44 12.25 -11.18 -17.19
N GLU A 45 12.39 -12.47 -16.90
CA GLU A 45 12.86 -13.45 -17.89
C GLU A 45 11.90 -13.56 -19.10
N THR A 46 10.62 -13.36 -18.84
CA THR A 46 9.58 -13.36 -19.87
C THR A 46 8.73 -12.10 -19.71
N LEU A 47 8.65 -11.30 -20.76
CA LEU A 47 7.77 -10.14 -20.85
C LEU A 47 6.37 -10.55 -21.32
N VAL A 48 5.35 -9.90 -20.80
CA VAL A 48 3.99 -9.99 -21.37
C VAL A 48 3.89 -8.98 -22.50
N GLU A 49 3.82 -9.49 -23.73
CA GLU A 49 3.67 -8.69 -24.96
C GLU A 49 2.18 -8.39 -25.19
N ASP A 50 1.68 -7.31 -24.56
CA ASP A 50 0.33 -6.81 -24.75
C ASP A 50 0.38 -5.27 -24.84
N LYS A 51 -0.38 -4.67 -25.75
CA LYS A 51 -0.42 -3.20 -25.95
C LYS A 51 -0.87 -2.42 -24.72
N ARG A 52 -1.48 -3.09 -23.74
CA ARG A 52 -1.92 -2.52 -22.47
C ARG A 52 -0.81 -2.56 -21.41
N VAL A 53 0.33 -3.18 -21.67
CA VAL A 53 1.47 -3.25 -20.76
C VAL A 53 2.55 -2.28 -21.19
N THR A 54 2.99 -1.44 -20.28
CA THR A 54 4.13 -0.53 -20.46
C THR A 54 5.21 -0.88 -19.46
N TYR A 55 6.43 -1.11 -19.94
CA TYR A 55 7.60 -1.31 -19.08
C TYR A 55 8.47 -0.06 -19.07
N ILE A 56 8.88 0.36 -17.88
CA ILE A 56 9.77 1.50 -17.65
C ILE A 56 11.02 1.00 -16.93
N HIS A 57 12.19 1.21 -17.48
CA HIS A 57 13.44 0.92 -16.79
C HIS A 57 13.76 2.06 -15.80
N ALA A 58 13.64 1.78 -14.52
CA ALA A 58 13.88 2.74 -13.43
C ALA A 58 15.37 2.82 -13.01
N GLY A 59 16.18 1.84 -13.42
CA GLY A 59 17.58 1.72 -12.98
C GLY A 59 17.73 1.25 -11.52
N SER A 60 18.96 0.91 -11.13
CA SER A 60 19.26 0.19 -9.89
C SER A 60 19.10 1.00 -8.61
N VAL A 61 19.08 2.33 -8.68
CA VAL A 61 19.23 3.19 -7.50
C VAL A 61 17.93 3.84 -7.05
N LYS A 62 16.85 3.71 -7.82
CA LYS A 62 15.66 4.56 -7.64
C LYS A 62 14.62 4.03 -6.63
N GLY A 63 14.54 2.73 -6.41
CA GLY A 63 13.65 2.13 -5.42
C GLY A 63 12.15 2.14 -5.76
N MET A 64 11.36 1.59 -4.84
CA MET A 64 9.92 1.37 -5.01
C MET A 64 9.13 2.68 -5.13
N ARG A 65 9.45 3.69 -4.31
CA ARG A 65 8.74 4.98 -4.32
C ARG A 65 8.87 5.68 -5.66
N PHE A 66 10.09 5.77 -6.18
CA PHE A 66 10.31 6.29 -7.53
C PHE A 66 9.53 5.49 -8.59
N GLY A 67 9.57 4.15 -8.49
CA GLY A 67 8.84 3.29 -9.40
C GLY A 67 7.35 3.57 -9.43
N ILE A 68 6.73 3.75 -8.28
CA ILE A 68 5.30 4.11 -8.15
C ILE A 68 5.03 5.49 -8.76
N ASN A 69 5.83 6.51 -8.42
CA ASN A 69 5.69 7.88 -8.95
C ASN A 69 5.84 7.90 -10.48
N ALA A 70 6.85 7.23 -11.01
CA ALA A 70 7.09 7.14 -12.46
C ALA A 70 5.94 6.43 -13.20
N ALA A 71 5.43 5.32 -12.65
CA ALA A 71 4.29 4.63 -13.22
C ALA A 71 3.02 5.48 -13.15
N ALA A 72 2.77 6.15 -12.03
CA ALA A 72 1.61 7.05 -11.86
C ALA A 72 1.64 8.22 -12.85
N ALA A 73 2.83 8.76 -13.16
CA ALA A 73 2.98 9.84 -14.14
C ALA A 73 2.54 9.42 -15.56
N LEU A 74 2.67 8.14 -15.92
CA LEU A 74 2.24 7.61 -17.22
C LEU A 74 0.81 7.06 -17.21
N ALA A 75 0.19 6.90 -16.04
CA ALA A 75 -1.15 6.36 -15.88
C ALA A 75 -2.20 7.23 -16.60
N LYS A 76 -3.04 6.59 -17.43
CA LYS A 76 -4.09 7.24 -18.22
C LYS A 76 -5.47 7.11 -17.58
N GLY A 77 -5.67 6.12 -16.72
CA GLY A 77 -6.92 5.85 -16.04
C GLY A 77 -7.29 6.92 -15.02
N LYS A 78 -8.61 7.09 -14.78
CA LYS A 78 -9.11 7.88 -13.65
C LYS A 78 -8.69 7.28 -12.31
N TYR A 79 -8.59 5.96 -12.27
CA TYR A 79 -8.21 5.22 -11.07
C TYR A 79 -6.81 4.63 -11.22
N ILE A 80 -6.08 4.57 -10.12
CA ILE A 80 -4.80 3.88 -10.03
C ILE A 80 -4.87 2.83 -8.92
N MET A 81 -4.21 1.71 -9.14
CA MET A 81 -4.00 0.67 -8.15
C MET A 81 -2.52 0.28 -8.15
N LYS A 82 -1.84 0.45 -7.04
CA LYS A 82 -0.52 -0.15 -6.89
C LYS A 82 -0.67 -1.58 -6.41
N THR A 83 0.12 -2.46 -6.95
CA THR A 83 0.29 -3.82 -6.42
C THR A 83 1.74 -4.26 -6.48
N ASP A 84 2.12 -5.16 -5.56
CA ASP A 84 3.42 -5.82 -5.65
C ASP A 84 3.43 -6.82 -6.82
N ASP A 85 4.61 -7.13 -7.30
CA ASP A 85 4.87 -7.99 -8.46
C ASP A 85 4.69 -9.51 -8.20
N HIS A 86 4.04 -9.88 -7.08
CA HIS A 86 3.80 -11.25 -6.63
C HIS A 86 2.43 -11.37 -5.93
N CYS A 87 1.39 -10.95 -6.66
CA CYS A 87 0.01 -10.93 -6.19
C CYS A 87 -0.94 -11.67 -7.14
N LEU A 88 -2.00 -12.21 -6.58
CA LEU A 88 -3.13 -12.89 -7.21
C LEU A 88 -4.42 -12.16 -6.82
N PHE A 89 -5.42 -12.05 -7.71
CA PHE A 89 -6.60 -11.21 -7.51
C PHE A 89 -7.93 -11.98 -7.58
N ALA A 90 -8.96 -11.40 -6.94
CA ALA A 90 -10.34 -11.85 -7.10
C ALA A 90 -10.87 -11.58 -8.52
N PRO A 91 -11.74 -12.44 -9.07
CA PRO A 91 -12.46 -12.09 -10.31
C PRO A 91 -13.26 -10.79 -10.15
N GLY A 92 -13.16 -9.88 -11.13
CA GLY A 92 -13.83 -8.60 -11.14
C GLY A 92 -13.36 -7.60 -10.08
N PHE A 93 -12.15 -7.76 -9.55
CA PHE A 93 -11.57 -6.90 -8.51
C PHE A 93 -11.62 -5.42 -8.87
N ASP A 94 -11.34 -5.09 -10.11
CA ASP A 94 -11.32 -3.74 -10.67
C ASP A 94 -12.68 -3.08 -10.57
N LYS A 95 -13.73 -3.75 -11.03
CA LYS A 95 -15.09 -3.24 -10.95
C LYS A 95 -15.57 -3.09 -9.51
N VAL A 96 -15.28 -4.05 -8.64
CA VAL A 96 -15.66 -3.97 -7.22
C VAL A 96 -14.95 -2.82 -6.52
N LEU A 97 -13.69 -2.55 -6.82
CA LEU A 97 -12.96 -1.40 -6.27
C LEU A 97 -13.54 -0.09 -6.76
N ILE A 98 -13.80 0.06 -8.06
CA ILE A 98 -14.39 1.27 -8.65
C ILE A 98 -15.80 1.53 -8.10
N ASP A 99 -16.66 0.53 -8.08
CA ASP A 99 -18.08 0.68 -7.64
C ASP A 99 -18.22 1.06 -6.16
N ASN A 100 -17.23 0.72 -5.32
CA ASN A 100 -17.26 1.02 -3.89
C ASN A 100 -16.35 2.19 -3.49
N HIS A 101 -15.71 2.87 -4.44
CA HIS A 101 -14.90 4.06 -4.22
C HIS A 101 -15.76 5.32 -4.43
N LEU A 102 -16.46 5.74 -3.38
CA LEU A 102 -17.55 6.70 -3.49
C LEU A 102 -17.07 8.16 -3.57
N GLU A 103 -15.92 8.48 -2.99
CA GLU A 103 -15.38 9.83 -2.89
C GLU A 103 -13.94 9.90 -3.41
N ASP A 104 -13.59 10.99 -4.07
CA ASP A 104 -12.29 11.19 -4.70
C ASP A 104 -11.11 11.17 -3.70
N ASN A 105 -11.37 11.60 -2.45
CA ASN A 105 -10.39 11.65 -1.37
C ASN A 105 -10.28 10.35 -0.54
N TRP A 106 -10.76 9.23 -1.08
CA TRP A 106 -10.62 7.93 -0.42
C TRP A 106 -9.39 7.18 -0.93
N VAL A 107 -8.87 6.32 -0.03
CA VAL A 107 -7.94 5.24 -0.38
C VAL A 107 -8.56 3.91 0.02
N SER A 108 -8.65 2.98 -0.92
CA SER A 108 -9.28 1.67 -0.73
C SER A 108 -8.22 0.58 -0.72
N VAL A 109 -8.32 -0.34 0.23
CA VAL A 109 -7.45 -1.51 0.33
C VAL A 109 -8.32 -2.76 0.25
N PRO A 110 -8.10 -3.68 -0.71
CA PRO A 110 -8.84 -4.94 -0.74
C PRO A 110 -8.38 -5.89 0.38
N ARG A 111 -9.23 -6.86 0.77
CA ARG A 111 -8.86 -7.90 1.74
C ARG A 111 -7.60 -8.63 1.31
N ARG A 112 -6.68 -8.87 2.24
CA ARG A 112 -5.42 -9.54 1.96
C ARG A 112 -5.39 -10.98 2.45
N TYR A 113 -5.15 -11.90 1.50
CA TYR A 113 -4.78 -13.30 1.78
C TYR A 113 -3.27 -13.52 1.63
N SER A 114 -2.78 -14.65 2.09
CA SER A 114 -1.43 -15.13 1.75
C SER A 114 -1.46 -15.91 0.44
N LEU A 115 -0.48 -15.70 -0.43
CA LEU A 115 -0.32 -16.44 -1.68
C LEU A 115 0.53 -17.69 -1.46
N ASP A 116 0.07 -18.81 -1.96
CA ASP A 116 0.87 -20.00 -2.30
C ASP A 116 1.42 -19.80 -3.72
N ALA A 117 2.68 -19.41 -3.83
CA ALA A 117 3.29 -19.08 -5.12
C ALA A 117 3.62 -20.32 -5.99
N GLU A 118 3.73 -21.50 -5.39
CA GLU A 118 3.98 -22.75 -6.11
C GLU A 118 2.75 -23.16 -6.92
N ASN A 119 1.57 -23.14 -6.29
CA ASN A 119 0.30 -23.49 -6.91
C ASN A 119 -0.49 -22.29 -7.46
N TRP A 120 -0.02 -21.07 -7.26
CA TRP A 120 -0.64 -19.80 -7.65
C TRP A 120 -2.10 -19.68 -7.17
N GLN A 121 -2.31 -19.87 -5.87
CA GLN A 121 -3.61 -19.85 -5.22
C GLN A 121 -3.53 -19.24 -3.82
N ILE A 122 -4.69 -18.99 -3.19
CA ILE A 122 -4.75 -18.58 -1.78
C ILE A 122 -4.17 -19.70 -0.91
N ASN A 123 -3.25 -19.34 -0.02
CA ASN A 123 -2.77 -20.24 1.02
C ASN A 123 -3.83 -20.39 2.11
N GLN A 124 -4.55 -21.52 2.10
CA GLN A 124 -5.65 -21.81 3.02
C GLN A 124 -5.20 -22.05 4.47
N THR A 125 -3.90 -22.26 4.71
CA THR A 125 -3.38 -22.51 6.07
C THR A 125 -3.16 -21.23 6.86
N ARG A 126 -3.23 -20.07 6.21
CA ARG A 126 -3.00 -18.75 6.82
C ARG A 126 -4.29 -17.93 6.83
N PRO A 127 -4.61 -17.26 7.95
CA PRO A 127 -5.78 -16.39 8.00
C PRO A 127 -5.60 -15.18 7.08
N PHE A 128 -6.71 -14.61 6.60
CA PHE A 128 -6.72 -13.33 5.92
C PHE A 128 -6.46 -12.19 6.91
N ARG A 129 -6.06 -11.02 6.38
CA ARG A 129 -5.73 -9.83 7.16
C ARG A 129 -6.47 -8.64 6.62
N ASP A 130 -7.35 -8.08 7.43
CA ASP A 130 -8.18 -6.92 7.05
C ASP A 130 -7.69 -5.63 7.71
N TYR A 131 -7.36 -5.67 9.00
CA TYR A 131 -7.10 -4.46 9.77
C TYR A 131 -5.65 -4.38 10.25
N HIS A 132 -5.15 -3.14 10.23
CA HIS A 132 -3.85 -2.78 10.79
C HIS A 132 -4.01 -1.53 11.65
N TYR A 133 -3.18 -1.42 12.68
CA TYR A 133 -3.06 -0.23 13.52
C TYR A 133 -1.64 0.32 13.45
N LEU A 134 -1.45 1.55 13.91
CA LEU A 134 -0.12 2.17 14.01
C LEU A 134 0.54 1.81 15.34
N SER A 135 1.77 1.29 15.31
CA SER A 135 2.53 0.95 16.52
C SER A 135 2.83 2.20 17.36
N PHE A 136 2.93 2.02 18.68
CA PHE A 136 3.31 3.10 19.59
C PHE A 136 4.76 3.55 19.36
N PRO A 137 5.01 4.86 19.19
CA PRO A 137 6.35 5.39 19.00
C PRO A 137 7.07 5.60 20.34
N ALA A 138 7.70 4.55 20.87
CA ALA A 138 8.50 4.66 22.07
C ALA A 138 9.68 5.63 21.85
N PRO A 139 9.95 6.58 22.76
CA PRO A 139 10.97 7.61 22.57
C PRO A 139 12.38 7.06 22.36
N ASP A 140 12.71 5.91 22.94
CA ASP A 140 14.00 5.22 22.81
C ASP A 140 14.12 4.39 21.51
N LYS A 141 13.01 4.19 20.78
CA LYS A 141 12.94 3.40 19.56
C LYS A 141 12.08 4.06 18.48
N PRO A 142 12.40 5.28 18.04
CA PRO A 142 11.57 6.01 17.07
C PRO A 142 11.42 5.27 15.73
N GLN A 143 12.39 4.46 15.33
CA GLN A 143 12.33 3.65 14.11
C GLN A 143 11.28 2.53 14.16
N GLU A 144 10.74 2.20 15.34
CA GLU A 144 9.67 1.21 15.51
C GLU A 144 8.29 1.86 15.58
N GLY A 145 8.22 3.20 15.65
CA GLY A 145 6.98 3.95 15.79
C GLY A 145 6.20 4.10 14.48
N LEU A 146 4.90 4.25 14.62
CA LEU A 146 3.92 4.47 13.56
C LEU A 146 4.01 3.46 12.40
N ARG A 147 4.46 2.24 12.68
CA ARG A 147 4.46 1.14 11.70
C ARG A 147 3.07 0.49 11.63
N GLY A 148 2.68 0.04 10.44
CA GLY A 148 1.44 -0.71 10.26
C GLY A 148 1.55 -2.12 10.83
N MET A 149 0.87 -2.37 11.95
CA MET A 149 0.83 -3.65 12.65
C MET A 149 -0.50 -4.37 12.38
N GLU A 150 -0.47 -5.68 12.14
CA GLU A 150 -1.70 -6.47 11.98
C GLU A 150 -2.58 -6.39 13.23
N TRP A 151 -3.92 -6.29 13.02
CA TRP A 151 -4.92 -6.20 14.10
C TRP A 151 -5.90 -7.37 14.05
N PRO A 152 -5.49 -8.57 14.48
CA PRO A 152 -6.31 -9.77 14.40
C PRO A 152 -7.63 -9.68 15.18
N GLU A 153 -7.62 -9.02 16.34
CA GLU A 153 -8.81 -8.83 17.17
C GLU A 153 -9.87 -8.01 16.43
N MET A 154 -9.44 -6.92 15.77
CA MET A 154 -10.35 -6.09 14.97
C MET A 154 -10.87 -6.86 13.76
N THR A 155 -10.02 -7.65 13.09
CA THR A 155 -10.41 -8.53 11.97
C THR A 155 -11.52 -9.49 12.41
N ARG A 156 -11.39 -10.14 13.57
CA ARG A 156 -12.45 -11.04 14.10
C ARG A 156 -13.71 -10.27 14.51
N LYS A 157 -13.57 -9.16 15.23
CA LYS A 157 -14.68 -8.33 15.73
C LYS A 157 -15.53 -7.76 14.58
N ARG A 158 -14.92 -7.42 13.48
CA ARG A 158 -15.57 -6.80 12.31
C ARG A 158 -15.73 -7.76 11.13
N SER A 159 -15.98 -9.04 11.40
CA SER A 159 -16.26 -10.07 10.36
C SER A 159 -17.67 -10.01 9.77
N ASN A 160 -18.60 -9.27 10.39
CA ASN A 160 -19.98 -9.13 9.91
C ASN A 160 -20.02 -8.32 8.59
N PRO A 161 -20.91 -8.67 7.62
CA PRO A 161 -21.06 -7.99 6.33
C PRO A 161 -21.32 -6.47 6.41
N LYS A 162 -21.89 -5.95 7.49
CA LYS A 162 -22.03 -4.50 7.69
C LYS A 162 -20.70 -3.75 7.67
N TYR A 163 -19.58 -4.45 7.84
CA TYR A 163 -18.22 -3.93 7.79
C TYR A 163 -17.49 -4.32 6.49
N ASP A 164 -18.19 -4.72 5.43
CA ASP A 164 -17.56 -5.09 4.16
C ASP A 164 -16.80 -3.92 3.51
N VAL A 165 -17.27 -2.68 3.73
CA VAL A 165 -16.52 -1.46 3.46
C VAL A 165 -16.43 -0.67 4.76
N ASP A 166 -15.24 -0.54 5.34
CA ASP A 166 -15.07 -0.04 6.69
C ASP A 166 -13.79 0.80 6.86
N ASP A 167 -13.77 1.66 7.89
CA ASP A 167 -12.61 2.49 8.21
C ASP A 167 -11.39 1.64 8.58
N LEU A 168 -10.25 1.98 8.00
CA LEU A 168 -8.98 1.32 8.23
C LEU A 168 -7.95 2.34 8.76
N MET A 169 -7.33 2.08 9.91
CA MET A 169 -6.36 3.02 10.47
C MET A 169 -5.05 3.05 9.68
N SER A 170 -4.56 1.88 9.32
CA SER A 170 -3.31 1.69 8.58
C SER A 170 -3.40 0.42 7.75
N PHE A 171 -2.45 0.21 6.84
CA PHE A 171 -2.43 -0.96 5.97
C PHE A 171 -1.00 -1.40 5.62
N GLN A 172 -0.88 -2.53 4.94
CA GLN A 172 0.36 -3.03 4.38
C GLN A 172 0.39 -2.69 2.89
N GLY A 173 1.50 -2.15 2.42
CA GLY A 173 1.63 -1.51 1.10
C GLY A 173 1.57 -2.42 -0.13
N SER A 174 1.31 -3.74 0.00
CA SER A 174 1.32 -4.65 -1.16
C SER A 174 0.20 -4.42 -2.17
N CYS A 175 -0.90 -3.76 -1.78
CA CYS A 175 -1.96 -3.33 -2.71
C CYS A 175 -2.78 -2.19 -2.12
N TRP A 176 -3.04 -1.15 -2.92
CA TRP A 176 -3.96 -0.06 -2.61
C TRP A 176 -4.55 0.52 -3.91
N PHE A 177 -5.67 1.20 -3.78
CA PHE A 177 -6.45 1.77 -4.86
C PHE A 177 -6.95 3.16 -4.49
N MET A 178 -6.90 4.12 -5.44
CA MET A 178 -7.43 5.48 -5.29
C MET A 178 -7.66 6.13 -6.65
N THR A 179 -8.23 7.35 -6.66
CA THR A 179 -8.22 8.14 -7.88
C THR A 179 -6.81 8.68 -8.17
N LYS A 180 -6.49 8.82 -9.45
CA LYS A 180 -5.23 9.48 -9.86
C LYS A 180 -5.20 10.93 -9.39
N ASN A 181 -6.34 11.61 -9.35
CA ASN A 181 -6.45 12.96 -8.83
C ASN A 181 -6.03 13.07 -7.36
N HIS A 182 -6.47 12.13 -6.52
CA HIS A 182 -6.05 12.09 -5.11
C HIS A 182 -4.53 11.89 -4.98
N PHE A 183 -3.95 11.00 -5.77
CA PHE A 183 -2.51 10.73 -5.77
C PHE A 183 -1.69 11.94 -6.22
N ASP A 184 -2.06 12.55 -7.35
CA ASP A 184 -1.28 13.63 -7.96
C ASP A 184 -1.43 14.97 -7.24
N ASN A 185 -2.68 15.35 -6.92
CA ASN A 185 -3.00 16.72 -6.50
C ASN A 185 -3.20 16.87 -4.99
N PHE A 186 -3.40 15.78 -4.26
CA PHE A 186 -3.53 15.83 -2.82
C PHE A 186 -2.35 15.17 -2.09
N LEU A 187 -1.98 13.94 -2.46
CA LEU A 187 -0.80 13.30 -1.89
C LEU A 187 0.50 13.89 -2.42
N HIS A 188 0.48 14.51 -3.61
CA HIS A 188 1.63 14.99 -4.38
C HIS A 188 2.65 13.88 -4.68
N GLY A 189 2.13 12.67 -4.93
CA GLY A 189 2.94 11.46 -5.05
C GLY A 189 3.53 11.00 -3.72
N LEU A 190 4.54 10.15 -3.80
CA LEU A 190 5.31 9.65 -2.66
C LEU A 190 6.58 10.45 -2.48
N ASP A 191 6.85 10.92 -1.25
CA ASP A 191 8.06 11.69 -0.93
C ASP A 191 9.29 10.77 -0.83
N GLU A 192 10.12 10.79 -1.87
CA GLU A 192 11.37 10.03 -1.94
C GLU A 192 12.49 10.67 -1.12
N ALA A 193 12.49 12.01 -1.02
CA ALA A 193 13.58 12.74 -0.39
C ALA A 193 13.68 12.48 1.11
N GLN A 194 12.55 12.36 1.78
CA GLN A 194 12.48 12.20 3.23
C GLN A 194 12.36 10.74 3.67
N TYR A 195 11.62 9.93 2.91
CA TYR A 195 11.38 8.52 3.25
C TYR A 195 12.39 7.56 2.61
N GLY A 196 13.21 8.05 1.67
CA GLY A 196 14.10 7.20 0.90
C GLY A 196 13.37 6.29 -0.10
N THR A 197 14.01 5.19 -0.47
CA THR A 197 13.55 4.34 -1.57
C THR A 197 12.36 3.44 -1.22
N PHE A 198 12.11 3.13 0.07
CA PHE A 198 11.14 2.11 0.46
C PHE A 198 10.31 2.40 1.72
N ALA A 199 10.85 3.15 2.70
CA ALA A 199 10.25 3.23 4.04
C ALA A 199 8.82 3.79 4.04
N GLN A 200 7.92 3.16 4.81
CA GLN A 200 6.63 3.70 5.27
C GLN A 200 5.69 4.25 4.18
N GLU A 201 5.71 3.70 2.97
CA GLU A 201 4.81 4.11 1.88
C GLU A 201 3.32 4.08 2.30
N PRO A 202 2.80 2.97 2.89
CA PRO A 202 1.40 2.93 3.28
C PRO A 202 1.05 3.87 4.44
N GLN A 203 2.01 4.16 5.32
CA GLN A 203 1.79 5.09 6.43
C GLN A 203 1.75 6.54 5.93
N GLU A 204 2.61 6.91 4.99
CA GLU A 204 2.53 8.23 4.35
C GLU A 204 1.17 8.44 3.68
N ILE A 205 0.74 7.50 2.83
CA ILE A 205 -0.56 7.56 2.13
C ILE A 205 -1.70 7.65 3.15
N GLY A 206 -1.73 6.75 4.13
CA GLY A 206 -2.82 6.67 5.11
C GLY A 206 -2.90 7.90 6.00
N LEU A 207 -1.76 8.39 6.49
CA LEU A 207 -1.71 9.58 7.35
C LEU A 207 -2.06 10.85 6.59
N LYS A 208 -1.52 11.09 5.38
CA LYS A 208 -1.95 12.21 4.54
C LYS A 208 -3.45 12.16 4.28
N THR A 209 -3.98 11.00 3.91
CA THR A 209 -5.41 10.83 3.64
C THR A 209 -6.27 11.16 4.86
N TRP A 210 -6.01 10.54 6.02
CA TRP A 210 -6.78 10.79 7.24
C TRP A 210 -6.66 12.22 7.74
N LEU A 211 -5.42 12.69 7.90
CA LEU A 211 -5.18 14.01 8.49
C LEU A 211 -5.58 15.15 7.56
N GLY A 212 -5.69 14.89 6.25
CA GLY A 212 -6.21 15.82 5.26
C GLY A 212 -7.72 15.78 5.05
N ASN A 213 -8.48 15.10 5.93
CA ASN A 213 -9.94 14.95 5.86
C ASN A 213 -10.42 14.03 4.72
N GLY A 214 -9.59 13.08 4.30
CA GLY A 214 -9.98 11.96 3.45
C GLY A 214 -10.36 10.73 4.26
N ARG A 215 -10.47 9.57 3.60
CA ARG A 215 -10.86 8.32 4.24
C ARG A 215 -10.04 7.14 3.70
N LEU A 216 -9.42 6.39 4.60
CA LEU A 216 -8.78 5.11 4.27
C LEU A 216 -9.74 3.97 4.65
N ILE A 217 -10.05 3.09 3.70
CA ILE A 217 -11.02 2.01 3.89
C ILE A 217 -10.45 0.65 3.52
N ILE A 218 -10.92 -0.38 4.24
CA ILE A 218 -10.87 -1.76 3.78
C ILE A 218 -12.11 -2.06 2.94
N ASN A 219 -11.94 -2.64 1.75
CA ASN A 219 -13.02 -3.16 0.93
C ASN A 219 -12.94 -4.70 0.90
N LYS A 220 -13.76 -5.37 1.72
CA LYS A 220 -13.79 -6.83 1.87
C LYS A 220 -14.68 -7.53 0.84
N LYS A 221 -15.33 -6.77 -0.05
CA LYS A 221 -16.11 -7.33 -1.17
C LYS A 221 -15.21 -7.86 -2.29
N THR A 222 -13.92 -7.49 -2.23
CA THR A 222 -12.89 -8.03 -3.10
C THR A 222 -11.63 -8.33 -2.31
N TRP A 223 -10.70 -9.06 -2.92
CA TRP A 223 -9.50 -9.51 -2.26
C TRP A 223 -8.31 -9.65 -3.23
N TYR A 224 -7.14 -9.69 -2.66
CA TYR A 224 -5.92 -10.14 -3.31
C TYR A 224 -5.16 -11.09 -2.40
N ALA A 225 -4.31 -11.93 -2.98
CA ALA A 225 -3.37 -12.76 -2.24
C ALA A 225 -1.94 -12.32 -2.53
N HIS A 226 -1.13 -12.14 -1.50
CA HIS A 226 0.22 -11.63 -1.57
C HIS A 226 1.24 -12.64 -1.04
N LEU A 227 2.35 -12.83 -1.76
CA LEU A 227 3.45 -13.67 -1.32
C LEU A 227 4.29 -12.94 -0.26
N HIS A 228 4.28 -13.43 0.97
CA HIS A 228 5.26 -13.03 1.94
C HIS A 228 6.61 -13.70 1.62
N LYS A 229 7.51 -12.94 1.01
CA LYS A 229 8.84 -13.44 0.62
C LYS A 229 9.60 -13.92 1.85
N ASP A 230 10.00 -15.17 1.84
CA ASP A 230 10.99 -15.73 2.75
C ASP A 230 12.41 -15.60 2.16
N LYS A 231 13.40 -16.20 2.83
CA LYS A 231 14.80 -16.12 2.39
C LYS A 231 15.04 -16.62 0.95
N ARG A 232 14.15 -17.46 0.39
CA ARG A 232 14.26 -17.98 -0.99
C ARG A 232 14.07 -16.88 -2.04
N TYR A 233 13.25 -15.86 -1.72
CA TYR A 233 12.81 -14.83 -2.64
C TYR A 233 13.34 -13.43 -2.27
N MET A 234 14.10 -13.30 -1.17
CA MET A 234 14.67 -12.03 -0.75
C MET A 234 16.07 -11.84 -1.32
N SER A 235 16.31 -10.69 -1.93
CA SER A 235 17.66 -10.27 -2.27
C SER A 235 18.44 -9.84 -1.03
N PRO A 236 19.77 -10.07 -0.97
CA PRO A 236 20.61 -9.50 0.09
C PRO A 236 20.47 -7.97 0.14
N GLN A 237 20.29 -7.44 1.34
CA GLN A 237 20.19 -6.00 1.55
C GLN A 237 21.55 -5.41 1.93
N SER A 238 21.97 -4.34 1.24
CA SER A 238 23.20 -3.63 1.56
C SER A 238 23.09 -2.91 2.92
N ARG A 239 24.24 -2.51 3.46
CA ARG A 239 24.28 -1.72 4.70
C ARG A 239 23.67 -0.35 4.51
N GLU A 240 23.90 0.26 3.35
CA GLU A 240 23.37 1.56 2.94
C GLU A 240 21.84 1.52 2.88
N TYR A 241 21.26 0.51 2.24
CA TYR A 241 19.80 0.31 2.19
C TYR A 241 19.19 0.16 3.59
N LYS A 242 19.80 -0.62 4.47
CA LYS A 242 19.32 -0.78 5.86
C LYS A 242 19.37 0.52 6.64
N LYS A 243 20.42 1.32 6.44
CA LYS A 243 20.55 2.64 7.06
C LYS A 243 19.46 3.60 6.53
N GLU A 244 19.28 3.68 5.22
CA GLU A 244 18.24 4.49 4.60
C GLU A 244 16.84 4.12 5.10
N LEU A 245 16.54 2.83 5.17
CA LEU A 245 15.28 2.31 5.71
C LEU A 245 15.07 2.73 7.17
N HIS A 246 16.10 2.61 8.00
CA HIS A 246 16.08 3.07 9.39
C HIS A 246 15.81 4.58 9.49
N ASP A 247 16.55 5.38 8.74
CA ASP A 247 16.42 6.84 8.74
C ASP A 247 15.02 7.28 8.30
N GLY A 248 14.46 6.65 7.26
CA GLY A 248 13.09 6.88 6.81
C GLY A 248 12.03 6.55 7.87
N HIS A 249 12.23 5.49 8.66
CA HIS A 249 11.33 5.17 9.79
C HIS A 249 11.45 6.19 10.92
N VAL A 250 12.65 6.63 11.28
CA VAL A 250 12.88 7.68 12.27
C VAL A 250 12.24 9.00 11.82
N PHE A 251 12.46 9.37 10.54
CA PHE A 251 11.83 10.55 9.95
C PHE A 251 10.30 10.49 10.09
N THR A 252 9.68 9.37 9.68
CA THR A 252 8.23 9.17 9.73
C THR A 252 7.67 9.46 11.13
N THR A 253 8.25 8.81 12.14
CA THR A 253 7.81 8.99 13.52
C THR A 253 7.91 10.45 13.95
N ASN A 254 9.07 11.09 13.74
CA ASN A 254 9.29 12.48 14.16
C ASN A 254 8.41 13.46 13.39
N TYR A 255 8.15 13.21 12.12
CA TYR A 255 7.35 14.09 11.27
C TYR A 255 5.88 14.11 11.70
N TRP A 256 5.29 12.94 11.86
CA TRP A 256 3.87 12.80 12.18
C TRP A 256 3.55 13.03 13.65
N MET A 257 4.39 12.58 14.57
CA MET A 257 4.20 12.85 16.00
C MET A 257 4.22 14.34 16.32
N ASN A 258 5.01 15.12 15.60
CA ASN A 258 5.10 16.58 15.78
C ASN A 258 4.15 17.35 14.83
N ASN A 259 3.20 16.69 14.18
CA ASN A 259 2.21 17.31 13.31
C ASN A 259 2.83 18.26 12.26
N LYS A 260 3.95 17.88 11.64
CA LYS A 260 4.73 18.76 10.75
C LYS A 260 4.13 18.91 9.35
N TRP A 261 3.18 18.06 8.94
CA TRP A 261 2.56 18.18 7.63
C TRP A 261 1.68 19.45 7.56
N PRO A 262 1.97 20.41 6.66
CA PRO A 262 1.31 21.72 6.68
C PRO A 262 -0.14 21.68 6.19
N GLU A 263 -0.51 20.72 5.32
CA GLU A 263 -1.84 20.62 4.72
C GLU A 263 -2.86 19.87 5.59
N ARG A 264 -2.45 19.42 6.79
CA ARG A 264 -3.34 18.69 7.69
C ARG A 264 -4.55 19.53 8.13
N LYS A 265 -5.69 18.89 8.22
CA LYS A 265 -6.94 19.40 8.81
C LYS A 265 -7.16 18.86 10.23
N HIS A 266 -6.55 17.71 10.51
CA HIS A 266 -6.56 17.04 11.81
C HIS A 266 -5.12 16.79 12.27
N ASP A 267 -4.92 16.70 13.58
CA ASP A 267 -3.66 16.26 14.17
C ASP A 267 -3.62 14.72 14.30
N LEU A 268 -2.44 14.18 14.60
CA LEU A 268 -2.30 12.74 14.78
C LEU A 268 -3.12 12.25 16.01
N ALA A 269 -3.27 13.07 17.03
CA ALA A 269 -4.04 12.72 18.22
C ALA A 269 -5.51 12.42 17.88
N TRP A 270 -6.11 13.20 17.00
CA TRP A 270 -7.46 12.94 16.50
C TRP A 270 -7.58 11.54 15.84
N LEU A 271 -6.60 11.15 15.04
CA LEU A 271 -6.60 9.83 14.41
C LEU A 271 -6.46 8.69 15.43
N ILE A 272 -5.58 8.86 16.41
CA ILE A 272 -5.40 7.89 17.49
C ILE A 272 -6.71 7.71 18.27
N GLU A 273 -7.39 8.80 18.62
CA GLU A 273 -8.68 8.76 19.32
C GLU A 273 -9.79 8.10 18.53
N LYS A 274 -9.85 8.36 17.22
CA LYS A 274 -10.83 7.74 16.31
C LYS A 274 -10.79 6.21 16.36
N PHE A 275 -9.61 5.63 16.55
CA PHE A 275 -9.39 4.17 16.56
C PHE A 275 -9.12 3.60 17.97
N TRP A 276 -9.16 4.43 19.01
CA TRP A 276 -8.89 4.00 20.38
C TRP A 276 -9.85 2.88 20.87
N PRO A 277 -9.40 1.91 21.69
CA PRO A 277 -8.03 1.71 22.18
C PRO A 277 -7.16 0.98 21.14
N LEU A 278 -5.86 1.32 21.10
CA LEU A 278 -4.90 0.72 20.20
C LEU A 278 -3.98 -0.28 20.93
N PRO A 279 -3.70 -1.46 20.34
CA PRO A 279 -2.80 -2.43 20.95
C PRO A 279 -1.41 -1.84 21.21
N GLY A 280 -0.90 -2.03 22.43
CA GLY A 280 0.43 -1.58 22.82
C GLY A 280 0.59 -0.08 23.07
N TRP A 281 -0.45 0.71 22.90
CA TRP A 281 -0.44 2.13 23.29
C TRP A 281 -0.78 2.28 24.77
N PRO A 282 0.00 3.03 25.56
CA PRO A 282 -0.30 3.27 26.96
C PRO A 282 -1.47 4.25 27.11
N ASP A 283 -2.29 4.12 28.16
CA ASP A 283 -3.45 5.00 28.41
C ASP A 283 -3.05 6.49 28.53
N ASN A 284 -1.86 6.75 29.04
CA ASN A 284 -1.30 8.10 29.16
C ASN A 284 -0.42 8.54 27.98
N TRP A 285 -0.64 7.98 26.79
CA TRP A 285 0.17 8.25 25.60
C TRP A 285 0.32 9.75 25.27
N ARG A 286 -0.73 10.56 25.53
CA ARG A 286 -0.69 12.00 25.31
C ARG A 286 0.37 12.71 26.18
N GLN A 287 0.57 12.27 27.42
CA GLN A 287 1.55 12.86 28.34
C GLN A 287 3.00 12.52 27.98
N LYS A 288 3.19 11.47 27.19
CA LYS A 288 4.51 11.04 26.76
C LYS A 288 4.99 11.70 25.47
N HIS A 289 4.11 12.45 24.81
CA HIS A 289 4.36 13.10 23.52
C HIS A 289 3.85 14.55 23.46
N GLY A 290 3.56 15.16 24.61
CA GLY A 290 3.25 16.57 24.77
C GLY A 290 4.48 17.43 24.97
#